data_2de45f858f743b4ae4939e445af886c2
#
_entry.id   2de45f858f743b4ae4939e445af886c2
#
_cell.length_a   1.000
_cell.length_b   1.000
_cell.length_c   1.000
_cell.angle_alpha   90.00
_cell.angle_beta   90.00
_cell.angle_gamma   90.00
#
_symmetry.space_group_name_H-M   'P 1'
#
loop_
_entity.id
_entity.type
_entity.pdbx_description
1 polymer ?
#
loop_
_entity_poly.entity_id
_entity_poly.type
_entity_poly.pdbx_seq_one_letter_code
_entity_poly.pdbx_strand_id
1 'polypeptide(L)'
;MRNHCKWRRYLLERILAIGFASVSGTVFVSDSMKLYYKEKYSYKKKSIVVPCLSEFPAKIETGDRIPNSYVYIGGLSVWQCFDETLKIYKRLRTENSIFHIITRDTDIAKDKVLEIIGNFDGIEIYPINDRTQIPSTLGKFQYGFLIRKDDIVNYVSSPIKFLEYISCGVDVIMTSAVPSYADIVKKERIGTIVDLKTTDKIIVNTYSGHAQDVYEKYFNWDTYVKRYKELFG
;
A
#
# COMPACT_ATOMS: atom_id res chain seq x y z
N MET A 1 7.41 23.75 -24.98
CA MET A 1 7.78 22.84 -23.89
C MET A 1 7.22 21.42 -24.00
N ARG A 2 6.11 21.11 -24.70
CA ARG A 2 5.53 19.74 -24.83
C ARG A 2 6.37 18.73 -25.63
N ASN A 3 7.20 19.14 -26.57
CA ASN A 3 7.97 18.22 -27.43
C ASN A 3 9.22 17.63 -26.75
N HIS A 4 9.89 18.35 -25.84
CA HIS A 4 11.04 17.84 -25.09
C HIS A 4 10.68 16.65 -24.17
N CYS A 5 9.46 16.62 -23.64
CA CYS A 5 9.00 15.54 -22.78
C CYS A 5 8.77 14.23 -23.56
N LYS A 6 8.25 14.31 -24.80
CA LYS A 6 7.98 13.14 -25.65
C LYS A 6 9.26 12.47 -26.12
N TRP A 7 10.27 13.25 -26.53
CA TRP A 7 11.56 12.70 -26.98
C TRP A 7 12.34 12.01 -25.85
N ARG A 8 12.37 12.63 -24.65
CA ARG A 8 12.99 12.03 -23.45
C ARG A 8 12.32 10.71 -23.10
N ARG A 9 10.99 10.65 -23.14
CA ARG A 9 10.22 9.42 -22.89
C ARG A 9 10.57 8.34 -23.93
N TYR A 10 10.59 8.68 -25.20
CA TYR A 10 10.96 7.74 -26.28
C TYR A 10 12.37 7.20 -26.06
N LEU A 11 13.35 8.05 -25.76
CA LEU A 11 14.72 7.63 -25.49
C LEU A 11 14.81 6.67 -24.30
N LEU A 12 14.15 7.00 -23.19
CA LEU A 12 14.10 6.13 -22.01
C LEU A 12 13.47 4.77 -22.32
N GLU A 13 12.40 4.73 -23.11
CA GLU A 13 11.77 3.46 -23.52
C GLU A 13 12.70 2.61 -24.39
N ARG A 14 13.50 3.22 -25.26
CA ARG A 14 14.52 2.51 -26.06
C ARG A 14 15.65 1.97 -25.19
N ILE A 15 16.13 2.75 -24.23
CA ILE A 15 17.15 2.32 -23.27
C ILE A 15 16.64 1.13 -22.46
N LEU A 16 15.39 1.20 -21.96
CA LEU A 16 14.77 0.10 -21.23
C LEU A 16 14.63 -1.17 -22.08
N ALA A 17 14.22 -1.02 -23.34
CA ALA A 17 14.11 -2.16 -24.27
C ALA A 17 15.47 -2.86 -24.49
N ILE A 18 16.55 -2.07 -24.69
CA ILE A 18 17.91 -2.59 -24.82
C ILE A 18 18.34 -3.25 -23.50
N GLY A 19 18.08 -2.61 -22.35
CA GLY A 19 18.36 -3.17 -21.02
C GLY A 19 17.70 -4.54 -20.83
N PHE A 20 16.41 -4.67 -21.11
CA PHE A 20 15.70 -5.94 -21.03
C PHE A 20 16.23 -7.00 -22.02
N ALA A 21 16.72 -6.60 -23.18
CA ALA A 21 17.33 -7.50 -24.13
C ALA A 21 18.71 -8.02 -23.66
N SER A 22 19.44 -7.22 -22.88
CA SER A 22 20.85 -7.49 -22.50
C SER A 22 20.98 -8.28 -21.19
N VAL A 23 20.02 -8.18 -20.26
CA VAL A 23 20.11 -8.86 -18.96
C VAL A 23 19.78 -10.36 -19.06
N SER A 24 20.40 -11.19 -18.22
CA SER A 24 20.15 -12.64 -18.17
C SER A 24 18.88 -12.99 -17.37
N GLY A 25 18.48 -12.14 -16.44
CA GLY A 25 17.29 -12.30 -15.60
C GLY A 25 16.83 -10.96 -15.00
N THR A 26 15.61 -10.91 -14.48
CA THR A 26 15.01 -9.69 -13.91
C THR A 26 14.23 -9.99 -12.64
N VAL A 27 14.34 -9.10 -11.67
CA VAL A 27 13.50 -9.08 -10.46
C VAL A 27 12.45 -7.98 -10.63
N PHE A 28 11.17 -8.35 -10.54
CA PHE A 28 10.05 -7.42 -10.53
C PHE A 28 9.48 -7.28 -9.12
N VAL A 29 8.91 -6.12 -8.78
CA VAL A 29 8.33 -5.90 -7.44
C VAL A 29 6.88 -6.38 -7.34
N SER A 30 6.23 -6.69 -8.46
CA SER A 30 4.86 -7.24 -8.48
C SER A 30 4.63 -8.11 -9.72
N ASP A 31 3.65 -9.00 -9.64
CA ASP A 31 3.22 -9.78 -10.81
C ASP A 31 2.64 -8.89 -11.91
N SER A 32 1.92 -7.83 -11.54
CA SER A 32 1.42 -6.83 -12.48
C SER A 32 2.55 -6.11 -13.21
N MET A 33 3.64 -5.76 -12.52
CA MET A 33 4.84 -5.19 -13.16
C MET A 33 5.48 -6.18 -14.13
N LYS A 34 5.65 -7.44 -13.70
CA LYS A 34 6.18 -8.50 -14.55
C LYS A 34 5.35 -8.68 -15.82
N LEU A 35 4.02 -8.74 -15.69
CA LEU A 35 3.10 -8.86 -16.83
C LEU A 35 3.21 -7.66 -17.78
N TYR A 36 3.13 -6.44 -17.24
CA TYR A 36 3.24 -5.20 -18.00
C TYR A 36 4.52 -5.14 -18.84
N TYR A 37 5.67 -5.46 -18.24
CA TYR A 37 6.94 -5.42 -18.97
C TYR A 37 7.12 -6.58 -19.93
N LYS A 38 6.55 -7.77 -19.64
CA LYS A 38 6.49 -8.87 -20.57
C LYS A 38 5.74 -8.49 -21.85
N GLU A 39 4.58 -7.90 -21.71
CA GLU A 39 3.75 -7.45 -22.85
C GLU A 39 4.42 -6.30 -23.60
N LYS A 40 4.87 -5.28 -22.89
CA LYS A 40 5.41 -4.06 -23.49
C LYS A 40 6.73 -4.27 -24.23
N TYR A 41 7.61 -5.12 -23.73
CA TYR A 41 8.96 -5.34 -24.27
C TYR A 41 9.19 -6.77 -24.78
N SER A 42 8.14 -7.59 -24.86
CA SER A 42 8.23 -9.02 -25.23
C SER A 42 9.28 -9.78 -24.42
N TYR A 43 9.41 -9.42 -23.13
CA TYR A 43 10.42 -9.99 -22.24
C TYR A 43 10.13 -11.46 -21.95
N LYS A 44 11.03 -12.36 -22.35
CA LYS A 44 10.85 -13.83 -22.24
C LYS A 44 11.89 -14.51 -21.33
N LYS A 45 12.84 -13.76 -20.78
CA LYS A 45 13.92 -14.34 -19.97
C LYS A 45 13.46 -14.69 -18.54
N LYS A 46 14.31 -15.39 -17.80
CA LYS A 46 14.07 -15.74 -16.40
C LYS A 46 13.67 -14.51 -15.59
N SER A 47 12.66 -14.63 -14.76
CA SER A 47 12.25 -13.54 -13.88
C SER A 47 11.56 -14.04 -12.64
N ILE A 48 11.84 -13.38 -11.53
CA ILE A 48 11.16 -13.60 -10.24
C ILE A 48 10.43 -12.34 -9.82
N VAL A 49 9.48 -12.51 -8.90
CA VAL A 49 8.80 -11.40 -8.23
C VAL A 49 9.25 -11.39 -6.78
N VAL A 50 9.76 -10.22 -6.34
CA VAL A 50 10.13 -9.94 -4.95
C VAL A 50 9.51 -8.59 -4.60
N PRO A 51 8.45 -8.54 -3.78
CA PRO A 51 7.82 -7.28 -3.38
C PRO A 51 8.75 -6.43 -2.53
N CYS A 52 8.42 -5.17 -2.35
CA CYS A 52 9.12 -4.29 -1.41
C CYS A 52 8.80 -4.75 0.02
N LEU A 53 9.61 -5.64 0.57
CA LEU A 53 9.39 -6.22 1.89
C LEU A 53 9.50 -5.17 3.01
N SER A 54 8.72 -5.36 4.08
CA SER A 54 8.80 -4.55 5.28
C SER A 54 10.08 -4.87 6.07
N GLU A 55 10.68 -3.85 6.67
CA GLU A 55 11.81 -3.98 7.62
C GLU A 55 11.31 -4.43 9.01
N PHE A 56 10.00 -4.47 9.23
CA PHE A 56 9.43 -4.81 10.52
C PHE A 56 9.56 -6.30 10.79
N PRO A 57 9.76 -6.69 12.07
CA PRO A 57 9.80 -8.10 12.44
C PRO A 57 8.49 -8.79 12.04
N ALA A 58 8.59 -10.04 11.62
CA ALA A 58 7.45 -10.83 11.16
C ALA A 58 6.40 -11.03 12.27
N LYS A 59 6.80 -11.01 13.52
CA LYS A 59 5.90 -11.18 14.65
C LYS A 59 6.06 -10.01 15.62
N ILE A 60 5.03 -9.18 15.69
CA ILE A 60 4.93 -8.07 16.63
C ILE A 60 3.92 -8.49 17.67
N GLU A 61 4.32 -8.48 18.94
CA GLU A 61 3.35 -8.63 20.02
C GLU A 61 2.42 -7.42 19.99
N THR A 62 1.20 -7.65 19.56
CA THR A 62 0.15 -6.62 19.56
C THR A 62 -0.71 -6.84 20.80
N GLY A 63 -0.75 -5.83 21.66
CA GLY A 63 -1.74 -5.78 22.76
C GLY A 63 -3.17 -5.66 22.22
N ASP A 64 -4.13 -5.41 23.12
CA ASP A 64 -5.52 -5.17 22.74
C ASP A 64 -5.63 -4.00 21.77
N ARG A 65 -6.31 -4.23 20.66
CA ARG A 65 -6.54 -3.20 19.64
C ARG A 65 -7.67 -2.28 20.04
N ILE A 66 -7.50 -1.02 19.72
CA ILE A 66 -8.55 -0.02 19.93
C ILE A 66 -9.73 -0.34 18.98
N PRO A 67 -10.94 -0.59 19.48
CA PRO A 67 -12.10 -0.86 18.62
C PRO A 67 -12.41 0.33 17.72
N ASN A 68 -12.95 0.08 16.50
CA ASN A 68 -13.29 1.10 15.50
C ASN A 68 -12.16 2.08 15.18
N SER A 69 -10.92 1.60 15.20
CA SER A 69 -9.74 2.43 15.00
C SER A 69 -9.17 2.29 13.59
N TYR A 70 -8.79 3.43 13.04
CA TYR A 70 -8.27 3.59 11.70
C TYR A 70 -6.92 4.28 11.74
N VAL A 71 -6.02 3.94 10.82
CA VAL A 71 -4.74 4.61 10.70
C VAL A 71 -4.40 4.90 9.24
N TYR A 72 -3.80 6.06 9.03
CA TYR A 72 -3.07 6.42 7.82
C TYR A 72 -1.64 6.74 8.20
N ILE A 73 -0.66 6.15 7.52
CA ILE A 73 0.76 6.47 7.71
C ILE A 73 1.40 6.83 6.37
N GLY A 74 2.13 7.94 6.31
CA GLY A 74 2.93 8.35 5.15
C GLY A 74 2.79 9.81 4.77
N GLY A 75 3.43 10.19 3.66
CA GLY A 75 3.34 11.54 3.09
C GLY A 75 1.99 11.81 2.41
N LEU A 76 1.78 13.09 2.05
CA LEU A 76 0.53 13.58 1.45
C LEU A 76 0.66 13.87 -0.07
N SER A 77 1.64 13.27 -0.73
CA SER A 77 1.82 13.41 -2.18
C SER A 77 0.56 12.97 -2.95
N VAL A 78 0.32 13.56 -4.12
CA VAL A 78 -0.90 13.35 -4.92
C VAL A 78 -1.24 11.86 -5.15
N TRP A 79 -0.23 11.02 -5.39
CA TRP A 79 -0.42 9.57 -5.59
C TRP A 79 -0.79 8.80 -4.30
N GLN A 80 -0.64 9.42 -3.13
CA GLN A 80 -1.05 8.84 -1.85
C GLN A 80 -2.56 8.94 -1.62
N CYS A 81 -3.29 9.76 -2.42
CA CYS A 81 -4.73 9.91 -2.39
C CYS A 81 -5.29 10.23 -0.99
N PHE A 82 -4.64 11.17 -0.28
CA PHE A 82 -5.01 11.51 1.09
C PHE A 82 -6.41 12.12 1.17
N ASP A 83 -6.77 12.99 0.22
CA ASP A 83 -8.12 13.59 0.16
C ASP A 83 -9.21 12.52 -0.02
N GLU A 84 -8.96 11.54 -0.89
CA GLU A 84 -9.85 10.40 -1.08
C GLU A 84 -9.92 9.52 0.17
N THR A 85 -8.82 9.36 0.89
CA THR A 85 -8.80 8.66 2.18
C THR A 85 -9.72 9.36 3.20
N LEU A 86 -9.62 10.68 3.33
CA LEU A 86 -10.50 11.46 4.21
C LEU A 86 -11.98 11.36 3.80
N LYS A 87 -12.29 11.40 2.50
CA LYS A 87 -13.65 11.23 1.98
C LYS A 87 -14.20 9.84 2.31
N ILE A 88 -13.38 8.80 2.18
CA ILE A 88 -13.76 7.43 2.56
C ILE A 88 -13.99 7.35 4.06
N TYR A 89 -13.06 7.85 4.88
CA TYR A 89 -13.22 7.87 6.33
C TYR A 89 -14.50 8.59 6.76
N LYS A 90 -14.80 9.77 6.20
CA LYS A 90 -16.04 10.54 6.47
C LYS A 90 -17.30 9.71 6.24
N ARG A 91 -17.28 8.78 5.28
CA ARG A 91 -18.43 7.94 4.88
C ARG A 91 -18.55 6.65 5.70
N LEU A 92 -17.47 6.17 6.30
CA LEU A 92 -17.47 4.94 7.08
C LEU A 92 -17.53 5.18 8.60
N ARG A 93 -17.08 6.37 9.07
CA ARG A 93 -16.98 6.66 10.51
C ARG A 93 -18.31 6.60 11.24
N THR A 94 -18.27 6.20 12.50
CA THR A 94 -19.34 6.27 13.50
C THR A 94 -18.92 7.21 14.62
N GLU A 95 -19.79 7.47 15.59
CA GLU A 95 -19.49 8.35 16.74
C GLU A 95 -18.26 7.88 17.55
N ASN A 96 -18.05 6.57 17.62
CA ASN A 96 -16.92 5.97 18.36
C ASN A 96 -15.71 5.67 17.49
N SER A 97 -15.63 6.19 16.27
CA SER A 97 -14.48 5.96 15.38
C SER A 97 -13.30 6.83 15.76
N ILE A 98 -12.12 6.22 15.81
CA ILE A 98 -10.85 6.90 16.08
C ILE A 98 -9.98 6.78 14.83
N PHE A 99 -9.41 7.91 14.37
CA PHE A 99 -8.55 7.93 13.19
C PHE A 99 -7.22 8.63 13.50
N HIS A 100 -6.13 7.90 13.40
CA HIS A 100 -4.79 8.45 13.57
C HIS A 100 -4.14 8.67 12.21
N ILE A 101 -3.72 9.91 11.97
CA ILE A 101 -3.02 10.34 10.75
C ILE A 101 -1.56 10.59 11.11
N ILE A 102 -0.71 9.65 10.71
CA ILE A 102 0.71 9.66 11.01
C ILE A 102 1.45 10.21 9.79
N THR A 103 1.85 11.48 9.85
CA THR A 103 2.51 12.17 8.74
C THR A 103 3.47 13.25 9.26
N ARG A 104 4.48 13.58 8.46
CA ARG A 104 5.35 14.74 8.72
C ARG A 104 4.69 16.05 8.28
N ASP A 105 3.75 15.97 7.36
CA ASP A 105 3.04 17.12 6.78
C ASP A 105 1.81 17.47 7.63
N THR A 106 1.99 17.63 8.96
CA THR A 106 0.89 17.74 9.94
C THR A 106 -0.04 18.94 9.67
N ASP A 107 0.50 20.09 9.29
CA ASP A 107 -0.32 21.28 9.07
C ASP A 107 -1.18 21.14 7.81
N ILE A 108 -0.59 20.60 6.72
CA ILE A 108 -1.36 20.28 5.51
C ILE A 108 -2.45 19.24 5.82
N ALA A 109 -2.15 18.26 6.66
CA ALA A 109 -3.14 17.25 7.06
C ALA A 109 -4.30 17.87 7.84
N LYS A 110 -4.01 18.79 8.78
CA LYS A 110 -5.03 19.52 9.55
C LYS A 110 -5.96 20.33 8.64
N ASP A 111 -5.38 21.11 7.72
CA ASP A 111 -6.15 21.92 6.77
C ASP A 111 -7.11 21.04 5.94
N LYS A 112 -6.61 19.90 5.43
CA LYS A 112 -7.43 18.95 4.66
C LYS A 112 -8.50 18.27 5.50
N VAL A 113 -8.22 17.95 6.74
CA VAL A 113 -9.24 17.39 7.67
C VAL A 113 -10.35 18.40 7.89
N LEU A 114 -10.03 19.68 8.15
CA LEU A 114 -11.04 20.75 8.29
C LEU A 114 -11.84 20.94 7.00
N GLU A 115 -11.18 20.98 5.85
CA GLU A 115 -11.82 21.15 4.54
C GLU A 115 -12.81 20.01 4.24
N ILE A 116 -12.43 18.75 4.45
CA ILE A 116 -13.17 17.58 3.97
C ILE A 116 -14.12 17.04 5.04
N ILE A 117 -13.66 16.93 6.28
CA ILE A 117 -14.41 16.33 7.39
C ILE A 117 -15.20 17.39 8.17
N GLY A 118 -14.58 18.57 8.41
CA GLY A 118 -15.19 19.72 9.06
C GLY A 118 -14.86 19.84 10.56
N ASN A 119 -14.30 18.81 11.19
CA ASN A 119 -13.88 18.81 12.61
C ASN A 119 -12.79 17.78 12.86
N PHE A 120 -12.28 17.74 14.10
CA PHE A 120 -11.27 16.78 14.57
C PHE A 120 -11.81 15.72 15.51
N ASP A 121 -13.13 15.54 15.60
CA ASP A 121 -13.74 14.59 16.54
C ASP A 121 -13.25 13.15 16.23
N GLY A 122 -12.55 12.56 17.21
CA GLY A 122 -11.92 11.25 17.06
C GLY A 122 -10.72 11.21 16.09
N ILE A 123 -10.13 12.36 15.71
CA ILE A 123 -8.99 12.42 14.78
C ILE A 123 -7.76 12.97 15.48
N GLU A 124 -6.66 12.23 15.43
CA GLU A 124 -5.35 12.65 15.90
C GLU A 124 -4.35 12.73 14.75
N ILE A 125 -3.54 13.81 14.72
CA ILE A 125 -2.56 14.04 13.65
C ILE A 125 -1.20 14.31 14.29
N TYR A 126 -0.22 13.44 14.00
CA TYR A 126 1.12 13.57 14.57
C TYR A 126 2.19 12.92 13.67
N PRO A 127 3.46 13.34 13.77
CA PRO A 127 4.58 12.66 13.13
C PRO A 127 5.11 11.51 13.99
N ILE A 128 5.67 10.50 13.35
CA ILE A 128 6.60 9.56 14.00
C ILE A 128 7.99 9.83 13.41
N ASN A 129 8.91 10.26 14.24
CA ASN A 129 10.28 10.57 13.84
C ASN A 129 11.19 9.33 13.92
N ASP A 130 10.95 8.45 14.86
CA ASP A 130 11.66 7.19 15.04
C ASP A 130 10.87 6.03 14.42
N ARG A 131 11.39 5.49 13.31
CA ARG A 131 10.76 4.37 12.59
C ARG A 131 10.60 3.11 13.44
N THR A 132 11.40 2.92 14.46
CA THR A 132 11.30 1.76 15.35
C THR A 132 10.01 1.74 16.17
N GLN A 133 9.34 2.89 16.32
CA GLN A 133 8.05 3.02 17.01
C GLN A 133 6.85 2.69 16.10
N ILE A 134 7.04 2.62 14.78
CA ILE A 134 5.94 2.41 13.84
C ILE A 134 5.23 1.08 14.11
N PRO A 135 5.92 -0.06 14.28
CA PRO A 135 5.24 -1.33 14.51
C PRO A 135 4.34 -1.34 15.75
N SER A 136 4.85 -0.89 16.88
CA SER A 136 4.08 -0.82 18.14
C SER A 136 2.93 0.18 18.08
N THR A 137 3.07 1.22 17.26
CA THR A 137 1.99 2.19 17.02
C THR A 137 0.92 1.61 16.11
N LEU A 138 1.30 1.02 14.95
CA LEU A 138 0.36 0.42 14.02
C LEU A 138 -0.40 -0.74 14.66
N GLY A 139 0.28 -1.55 15.50
CA GLY A 139 -0.32 -2.67 16.21
C GLY A 139 -1.50 -2.32 17.13
N LYS A 140 -1.75 -1.05 17.41
CA LYS A 140 -2.91 -0.58 18.19
C LYS A 140 -4.19 -0.44 17.38
N PHE A 141 -4.12 -0.40 16.04
CA PHE A 141 -5.25 -0.10 15.17
C PHE A 141 -5.82 -1.34 14.49
N GLN A 142 -7.11 -1.31 14.18
CA GLN A 142 -7.79 -2.37 13.45
C GLN A 142 -7.62 -2.24 11.95
N TYR A 143 -7.72 -1.01 11.38
CA TYR A 143 -7.77 -0.78 9.94
C TYR A 143 -6.77 0.28 9.48
N GLY A 144 -6.06 -0.02 8.39
CA GLY A 144 -5.13 0.90 7.73
C GLY A 144 -5.59 1.28 6.33
N PHE A 145 -5.42 2.56 5.94
CA PHE A 145 -5.83 3.03 4.62
C PHE A 145 -4.72 2.93 3.58
N LEU A 146 -5.00 2.27 2.47
CA LEU A 146 -4.17 2.23 1.27
C LEU A 146 -5.00 2.60 0.03
N ILE A 147 -5.38 3.85 -0.08
CA ILE A 147 -6.19 4.34 -1.19
C ILE A 147 -5.31 4.77 -2.35
N ARG A 148 -5.64 4.30 -3.56
CA ARG A 148 -4.91 4.58 -4.80
C ARG A 148 -5.91 4.80 -5.94
N LYS A 149 -5.55 5.65 -6.91
CA LYS A 149 -6.30 5.83 -8.18
C LYS A 149 -5.82 4.82 -9.20
N ASP A 150 -6.72 4.47 -10.12
CA ASP A 150 -6.39 3.62 -11.26
C ASP A 150 -5.42 4.36 -12.19
N ASP A 151 -4.16 3.99 -12.13
CA ASP A 151 -3.12 4.39 -13.06
C ASP A 151 -2.05 3.30 -13.17
N ILE A 152 -1.20 3.41 -14.19
CA ILE A 152 -0.17 2.40 -14.46
C ILE A 152 0.87 2.31 -13.33
N VAL A 153 1.14 3.42 -12.63
CA VAL A 153 2.13 3.44 -11.55
C VAL A 153 1.63 2.62 -10.36
N ASN A 154 0.36 2.80 -10.01
CA ASN A 154 -0.30 2.03 -8.94
C ASN A 154 -0.50 0.56 -9.36
N TYR A 155 -0.90 0.31 -10.60
CA TYR A 155 -1.09 -1.04 -11.15
C TYR A 155 0.16 -1.92 -11.01
N VAL A 156 1.34 -1.37 -11.30
CA VAL A 156 2.62 -2.10 -11.26
C VAL A 156 3.34 -2.02 -9.92
N SER A 157 2.87 -1.23 -8.98
CA SER A 157 3.56 -0.95 -7.72
C SER A 157 3.52 -2.10 -6.72
N SER A 158 4.40 -2.00 -5.73
CA SER A 158 4.41 -2.82 -4.52
C SER A 158 4.50 -1.87 -3.31
N PRO A 159 3.39 -1.25 -2.89
CA PRO A 159 3.39 -0.28 -1.80
C PRO A 159 3.80 -0.93 -0.48
N ILE A 160 4.94 -0.54 0.09
CA ILE A 160 5.45 -1.06 1.36
C ILE A 160 4.45 -0.89 2.50
N LYS A 161 3.64 0.17 2.46
CA LYS A 161 2.59 0.46 3.43
C LYS A 161 1.60 -0.71 3.62
N PHE A 162 1.29 -1.46 2.56
CA PHE A 162 0.48 -2.66 2.67
C PHE A 162 1.15 -3.69 3.59
N LEU A 163 2.43 -3.94 3.38
CA LEU A 163 3.19 -4.91 4.16
C LEU A 163 3.42 -4.42 5.60
N GLU A 164 3.65 -3.13 5.77
CA GLU A 164 3.73 -2.51 7.10
C GLU A 164 2.44 -2.71 7.90
N TYR A 165 1.27 -2.54 7.26
CA TYR A 165 -0.01 -2.78 7.92
C TYR A 165 -0.20 -4.24 8.30
N ILE A 166 -0.12 -5.16 7.34
CA ILE A 166 -0.44 -6.57 7.62
C ILE A 166 0.61 -7.25 8.51
N SER A 167 1.90 -6.85 8.47
CA SER A 167 2.91 -7.35 9.41
C SER A 167 2.63 -6.91 10.85
N CYS A 168 1.96 -5.78 11.04
CA CYS A 168 1.48 -5.30 12.34
C CYS A 168 0.07 -5.82 12.67
N GLY A 169 -0.50 -6.73 11.88
CA GLY A 169 -1.83 -7.31 12.08
C GLY A 169 -2.97 -6.34 11.82
N VAL A 170 -2.76 -5.29 11.03
CA VAL A 170 -3.76 -4.28 10.66
C VAL A 170 -4.44 -4.70 9.37
N ASP A 171 -5.77 -4.79 9.36
CA ASP A 171 -6.57 -5.04 8.16
C ASP A 171 -6.54 -3.81 7.24
N VAL A 172 -6.68 -4.04 5.92
CA VAL A 172 -6.43 -2.95 4.95
C VAL A 172 -7.73 -2.53 4.26
N ILE A 173 -8.04 -1.23 4.33
CA ILE A 173 -9.07 -0.59 3.50
C ILE A 173 -8.37 0.00 2.29
N MET A 174 -8.63 -0.56 1.10
CA MET A 174 -7.92 -0.18 -0.11
C MET A 174 -8.81 -0.19 -1.35
N THR A 175 -8.34 0.46 -2.41
CA THR A 175 -8.91 0.34 -3.75
C THR A 175 -8.31 -0.84 -4.50
N SER A 176 -8.93 -1.25 -5.61
CA SER A 176 -8.42 -2.31 -6.49
C SER A 176 -7.23 -1.88 -7.37
N ALA A 177 -6.77 -0.64 -7.27
CA ALA A 177 -5.72 -0.07 -8.11
C ALA A 177 -4.34 -0.77 -8.00
N VAL A 178 -4.12 -1.56 -6.94
CA VAL A 178 -2.95 -2.44 -6.76
C VAL A 178 -3.44 -3.89 -6.76
N PRO A 179 -3.61 -4.54 -7.94
CA PRO A 179 -4.33 -5.81 -8.07
C PRO A 179 -3.74 -6.93 -7.22
N SER A 180 -2.42 -7.09 -7.23
CA SER A 180 -1.74 -8.16 -6.49
C SER A 180 -2.07 -8.16 -4.99
N TYR A 181 -2.26 -6.98 -4.39
CA TYR A 181 -2.62 -6.86 -2.97
C TYR A 181 -4.13 -6.90 -2.75
N ALA A 182 -4.91 -6.30 -3.66
CA ALA A 182 -6.36 -6.37 -3.60
C ALA A 182 -6.88 -7.82 -3.66
N ASP A 183 -6.23 -8.68 -4.45
CA ASP A 183 -6.57 -10.10 -4.53
C ASP A 183 -6.25 -10.85 -3.23
N ILE A 184 -5.14 -10.52 -2.56
CA ILE A 184 -4.82 -11.06 -1.23
C ILE A 184 -5.86 -10.64 -0.21
N VAL A 185 -6.22 -9.32 -0.16
CA VAL A 185 -7.23 -8.80 0.78
C VAL A 185 -8.56 -9.51 0.62
N LYS A 186 -9.02 -9.71 -0.63
CA LYS A 186 -10.27 -10.42 -0.92
C LYS A 186 -10.21 -11.90 -0.52
N LYS A 187 -9.15 -12.60 -0.93
CA LYS A 187 -8.98 -14.03 -0.74
C LYS A 187 -8.84 -14.38 0.74
N GLU A 188 -8.01 -13.65 1.45
CA GLU A 188 -7.71 -13.89 2.86
C GLU A 188 -8.64 -13.13 3.82
N ARG A 189 -9.52 -12.27 3.31
CA ARG A 189 -10.50 -11.48 4.08
C ARG A 189 -9.86 -10.61 5.16
N ILE A 190 -8.72 -10.01 4.87
CA ILE A 190 -7.97 -9.12 5.77
C ILE A 190 -8.24 -7.65 5.48
N GLY A 191 -9.48 -7.28 5.25
CA GLY A 191 -9.88 -5.90 5.02
C GLY A 191 -11.02 -5.73 4.03
N THR A 192 -11.10 -4.54 3.43
CA THR A 192 -12.20 -4.13 2.56
C THR A 192 -11.70 -3.45 1.30
N ILE A 193 -12.23 -3.88 0.16
CA ILE A 193 -11.99 -3.18 -1.12
C ILE A 193 -13.07 -2.14 -1.32
N VAL A 194 -12.67 -0.89 -1.52
CA VAL A 194 -13.56 0.24 -1.75
C VAL A 194 -13.44 0.77 -3.17
N ASP A 195 -14.56 1.28 -3.69
CA ASP A 195 -14.60 1.98 -4.98
C ASP A 195 -14.72 3.50 -4.74
N LEU A 196 -13.83 4.28 -5.37
CA LEU A 196 -13.85 5.74 -5.28
C LEU A 196 -15.06 6.37 -5.97
N LYS A 197 -15.71 5.66 -6.89
CA LYS A 197 -16.88 6.14 -7.63
C LYS A 197 -18.18 5.97 -6.85
N THR A 198 -18.22 5.07 -5.88
CA THR A 198 -19.40 4.83 -5.05
C THR A 198 -19.63 6.02 -4.12
N THR A 199 -20.87 6.52 -4.05
CA THR A 199 -21.30 7.61 -3.15
C THR A 199 -21.96 7.11 -1.87
N ASP A 200 -22.33 5.85 -1.82
CA ASP A 200 -23.07 5.22 -0.71
C ASP A 200 -22.22 5.07 0.55
N LYS A 201 -22.87 4.77 1.66
CA LYS A 201 -22.21 4.42 2.92
C LYS A 201 -21.30 3.21 2.69
N ILE A 202 -20.06 3.30 3.15
CA ILE A 202 -19.11 2.20 3.07
C ILE A 202 -19.31 1.29 4.27
N ILE A 203 -19.52 0.00 4.01
CA ILE A 203 -19.54 -1.04 5.04
C ILE A 203 -18.16 -1.68 5.05
N VAL A 204 -17.47 -1.56 6.17
CA VAL A 204 -16.19 -2.21 6.39
C VAL A 204 -16.42 -3.64 6.87
N ASN A 205 -15.69 -4.59 6.34
CA ASN A 205 -15.71 -5.96 6.82
C ASN A 205 -15.27 -6.00 8.29
N THR A 206 -15.80 -6.95 9.05
CA THR A 206 -15.37 -7.18 10.42
C THR A 206 -13.85 -7.41 10.46
N TYR A 207 -13.19 -6.80 11.44
CA TYR A 207 -11.75 -6.95 11.67
C TYR A 207 -11.38 -8.45 11.76
N SER A 208 -10.40 -8.85 10.96
CA SER A 208 -10.08 -10.28 10.76
C SER A 208 -9.28 -10.88 11.91
N GLY A 209 -8.40 -10.10 12.50
CA GLY A 209 -7.48 -10.54 13.56
C GLY A 209 -6.32 -11.41 13.09
N HIS A 210 -6.24 -11.76 11.81
CA HIS A 210 -5.21 -12.68 11.28
C HIS A 210 -4.34 -12.12 10.15
N ALA A 211 -4.35 -10.79 9.94
CA ALA A 211 -3.55 -10.17 8.88
C ALA A 211 -2.04 -10.48 9.01
N GLN A 212 -1.54 -10.68 10.23
CA GLN A 212 -0.14 -11.05 10.48
C GLN A 212 0.19 -12.46 9.98
N ASP A 213 -0.73 -13.42 10.13
CA ASP A 213 -0.56 -14.78 9.60
C ASP A 213 -0.51 -14.76 8.07
N VAL A 214 -1.31 -13.85 7.45
CA VAL A 214 -1.28 -13.62 6.00
C VAL A 214 0.07 -13.03 5.57
N TYR A 215 0.64 -12.11 6.35
CA TYR A 215 1.98 -11.59 6.08
C TYR A 215 3.02 -12.73 6.09
N GLU A 216 3.03 -13.57 7.10
CA GLU A 216 3.95 -14.72 7.20
C GLU A 216 3.76 -15.71 6.03
N LYS A 217 2.52 -15.97 5.64
CA LYS A 217 2.19 -16.89 4.55
C LYS A 217 2.69 -16.41 3.18
N TYR A 218 2.54 -15.12 2.86
CA TYR A 218 2.80 -14.59 1.52
C TYR A 218 4.13 -13.87 1.38
N PHE A 219 4.67 -13.32 2.47
CA PHE A 219 5.80 -12.39 2.46
C PHE A 219 7.00 -12.86 3.31
N ASN A 220 7.07 -14.17 3.58
CA ASN A 220 8.19 -14.77 4.29
C ASN A 220 9.50 -14.54 3.53
N TRP A 221 10.49 -13.96 4.21
CA TRP A 221 11.80 -13.63 3.67
C TRP A 221 12.53 -14.83 3.06
N ASP A 222 12.50 -15.99 3.70
CA ASP A 222 13.21 -17.19 3.24
C ASP A 222 12.72 -17.66 1.87
N THR A 223 11.42 -17.50 1.59
CA THR A 223 10.82 -17.80 0.29
C THR A 223 11.46 -16.95 -0.83
N TYR A 224 11.71 -15.66 -0.55
CA TYR A 224 12.30 -14.76 -1.54
C TYR A 224 13.79 -14.96 -1.69
N VAL A 225 14.52 -15.25 -0.61
CA VAL A 225 15.93 -15.65 -0.67
C VAL A 225 16.13 -16.88 -1.55
N LYS A 226 15.26 -17.89 -1.42
CA LYS A 226 15.28 -19.07 -2.28
C LYS A 226 15.06 -18.73 -3.75
N ARG A 227 14.05 -17.89 -4.05
CA ARG A 227 13.79 -17.43 -5.43
C ARG A 227 14.97 -16.67 -6.03
N TYR A 228 15.64 -15.83 -5.22
CA TYR A 228 16.87 -15.14 -5.64
C TYR A 228 17.97 -16.10 -6.02
N LYS A 229 18.24 -17.11 -5.19
CA LYS A 229 19.25 -18.14 -5.48
C LYS A 229 18.93 -18.91 -6.77
N GLU A 230 17.66 -19.22 -7.02
CA GLU A 230 17.22 -19.88 -8.26
C GLU A 230 17.40 -19.02 -9.50
N LEU A 231 17.39 -17.69 -9.38
CA LEU A 231 17.58 -16.77 -10.50
C LEU A 231 19.05 -16.60 -10.86
N PHE A 232 19.95 -16.53 -9.88
CA PHE A 232 21.36 -16.19 -10.03
C PHE A 232 22.33 -17.39 -9.84
N GLY A 233 21.87 -18.50 -9.35
CA GLY A 233 22.61 -19.78 -9.25
C GLY A 233 22.43 -20.60 -10.51
#